data_9fa3f385af8fe18acd14cfe29d7e781d
#
_entry.id   9fa3f385af8fe18acd14cfe29d7e781d
#
_cell.length_a   1.000
_cell.length_b   1.000
_cell.length_c   1.000
_cell.angle_alpha   90.00
_cell.angle_beta   90.00
_cell.angle_gamma   90.00
#
_symmetry.space_group_name_H-M   'P 1'
#
loop_
_entity.id
_entity.type
_entity.pdbx_description
1 polymer ?
#
loop_
_entity_poly.entity_id
_entity_poly.type
_entity_poly.pdbx_seq_one_letter_code
_entity_poly.pdbx_strand_id
1 'polypeptide(L)'
;GASALSTTLAGMTRTHLRRFLAYDAAGSALWAGSALLLGVIFSDAVDHLLALLSDYAAIGALLIAGAFAAFIAWKLWQRQRLLSRSRRIPRISVEELENLREQGQLPVILDVRAHHEDEPSGIPGAIPVELNVSLKDLPGDLRDASIVIYCACPHELSAAMLAQRLNASGFTRTWALAGGLDAWRKTYGQVVANA
;
A
#
# COMPACT_ATOMS: atom_id res chain seq x y z
N GLY A 1 -18.60 -26.12 -27.72
CA GLY A 1 -19.73 -25.37 -28.26
C GLY A 1 -20.37 -26.01 -29.47
N ALA A 2 -19.63 -26.39 -30.52
CA ALA A 2 -20.17 -26.91 -31.77
C ALA A 2 -20.82 -28.32 -31.62
N SER A 3 -20.31 -29.15 -30.72
CA SER A 3 -20.85 -30.49 -30.47
C SER A 3 -22.26 -30.48 -29.87
N ALA A 4 -22.56 -29.54 -28.99
CA ALA A 4 -23.88 -29.41 -28.37
C ALA A 4 -24.92 -28.95 -29.39
N LEU A 5 -24.54 -28.08 -30.34
CA LEU A 5 -25.43 -27.65 -31.42
C LEU A 5 -25.72 -28.76 -32.41
N SER A 6 -24.73 -29.58 -32.77
CA SER A 6 -24.89 -30.70 -33.69
C SER A 6 -25.80 -31.83 -33.14
N THR A 7 -25.68 -32.13 -31.84
CA THR A 7 -26.53 -33.12 -31.16
C THR A 7 -28.00 -32.66 -31.07
N THR A 8 -28.25 -31.39 -30.77
CA THR A 8 -29.61 -30.83 -30.72
C THR A 8 -30.25 -30.79 -32.10
N LEU A 9 -29.53 -30.40 -33.13
CA LEU A 9 -29.99 -30.40 -34.52
C LEU A 9 -30.28 -31.82 -35.02
N ALA A 10 -29.45 -32.81 -34.72
CA ALA A 10 -29.65 -34.21 -35.06
C ALA A 10 -30.92 -34.80 -34.39
N GLY A 11 -31.20 -34.39 -33.14
CA GLY A 11 -32.44 -34.75 -32.43
C GLY A 11 -33.70 -34.17 -33.09
N MET A 12 -33.64 -32.94 -33.61
CA MET A 12 -34.75 -32.25 -34.28
C MET A 12 -35.05 -32.84 -35.67
N THR A 13 -34.05 -33.36 -36.39
CA THR A 13 -34.19 -33.87 -37.79
C THR A 13 -34.58 -35.35 -37.87
N ARG A 14 -34.93 -36.02 -36.77
CA ARG A 14 -35.33 -37.46 -36.70
C ARG A 14 -34.38 -38.39 -37.45
N THR A 15 -33.07 -38.13 -37.39
CA THR A 15 -32.07 -38.99 -37.99
C THR A 15 -32.07 -40.39 -37.35
N HIS A 16 -31.89 -41.44 -38.13
CA HIS A 16 -31.84 -42.82 -37.64
C HIS A 16 -30.64 -42.96 -36.68
N LEU A 17 -30.88 -43.38 -35.45
CA LEU A 17 -29.90 -43.52 -34.39
C LEU A 17 -28.61 -44.23 -34.85
N ARG A 18 -28.73 -45.30 -35.66
CA ARG A 18 -27.57 -46.05 -36.19
C ARG A 18 -26.66 -45.18 -37.06
N ARG A 19 -27.24 -44.32 -37.93
CA ARG A 19 -26.46 -43.43 -38.79
C ARG A 19 -25.81 -42.32 -37.98
N PHE A 20 -26.52 -41.76 -37.00
CA PHE A 20 -25.97 -40.76 -36.10
C PHE A 20 -24.77 -41.30 -35.32
N LEU A 21 -24.93 -42.48 -34.69
CA LEU A 21 -23.85 -43.12 -33.94
C LEU A 21 -22.62 -43.44 -34.81
N ALA A 22 -22.85 -43.88 -36.07
CA ALA A 22 -21.74 -44.16 -36.99
C ALA A 22 -20.95 -42.92 -37.37
N TYR A 23 -21.62 -41.80 -37.65
CA TYR A 23 -20.96 -40.54 -37.97
C TYR A 23 -20.28 -39.93 -36.74
N ASP A 24 -20.88 -40.00 -35.57
CA ASP A 24 -20.31 -39.51 -34.31
C ASP A 24 -19.07 -40.31 -33.89
N ALA A 25 -19.15 -41.63 -34.00
CA ALA A 25 -18.00 -42.51 -33.73
C ALA A 25 -16.86 -42.28 -34.74
N ALA A 26 -17.19 -42.13 -36.05
CA ALA A 26 -16.19 -41.83 -37.06
C ALA A 26 -15.53 -40.47 -36.85
N GLY A 27 -16.33 -39.44 -36.50
CA GLY A 27 -15.83 -38.10 -36.18
C GLY A 27 -14.94 -38.09 -34.94
N SER A 28 -15.37 -38.77 -33.91
CA SER A 28 -14.62 -38.90 -32.67
C SER A 28 -13.31 -39.69 -32.87
N ALA A 29 -13.34 -40.77 -33.62
CA ALA A 29 -12.15 -41.56 -33.95
C ALA A 29 -11.16 -40.76 -34.82
N LEU A 30 -11.66 -39.99 -35.79
CA LEU A 30 -10.85 -39.12 -36.63
C LEU A 30 -10.18 -38.02 -35.78
N TRP A 31 -10.94 -37.38 -34.89
CA TRP A 31 -10.43 -36.32 -34.02
C TRP A 31 -9.40 -36.85 -33.01
N ALA A 32 -9.73 -37.94 -32.31
CA ALA A 32 -8.83 -38.57 -31.37
C ALA A 32 -7.58 -39.15 -32.06
N GLY A 33 -7.78 -39.80 -33.20
CA GLY A 33 -6.71 -40.37 -34.01
C GLY A 33 -5.75 -39.30 -34.54
N SER A 34 -6.28 -38.18 -35.03
CA SER A 34 -5.42 -37.05 -35.45
C SER A 34 -4.64 -36.44 -34.31
N ALA A 35 -5.23 -36.28 -33.12
CA ALA A 35 -4.54 -35.77 -31.94
C ALA A 35 -3.43 -36.73 -31.47
N LEU A 36 -3.70 -38.04 -31.47
CA LEU A 36 -2.69 -39.06 -31.13
C LEU A 36 -1.55 -39.11 -32.14
N LEU A 37 -1.87 -39.05 -33.42
CA LEU A 37 -0.86 -39.02 -34.50
C LEU A 37 0.05 -37.78 -34.36
N LEU A 38 -0.55 -36.61 -34.16
CA LEU A 38 0.20 -35.39 -33.92
C LEU A 38 1.06 -35.51 -32.64
N GLY A 39 0.52 -36.07 -31.56
CA GLY A 39 1.27 -36.34 -30.34
C GLY A 39 2.50 -37.23 -30.56
N VAL A 40 2.35 -38.33 -31.34
CA VAL A 40 3.47 -39.24 -31.68
C VAL A 40 4.48 -38.56 -32.60
N ILE A 41 4.05 -37.82 -33.62
CA ILE A 41 4.95 -37.14 -34.57
C ILE A 41 5.78 -36.04 -33.83
N PHE A 42 5.19 -35.35 -32.88
CA PHE A 42 5.82 -34.27 -32.18
C PHE A 42 6.40 -34.64 -30.81
N SER A 43 6.30 -35.93 -30.38
CA SER A 43 6.80 -36.40 -29.08
C SER A 43 8.27 -36.01 -28.84
N ASP A 44 9.14 -36.32 -29.81
CA ASP A 44 10.58 -36.05 -29.69
C ASP A 44 10.87 -34.53 -29.59
N ALA A 45 10.14 -33.73 -30.32
CA ALA A 45 10.28 -32.26 -30.26
C ALA A 45 9.81 -31.71 -28.92
N VAL A 46 8.73 -32.25 -28.36
CA VAL A 46 8.20 -31.87 -27.03
C VAL A 46 9.17 -32.32 -25.95
N ASP A 47 9.69 -33.53 -26.00
CA ASP A 47 10.66 -34.03 -25.03
C ASP A 47 11.96 -33.21 -25.05
N HIS A 48 12.43 -32.85 -26.24
CA HIS A 48 13.60 -31.99 -26.38
C HIS A 48 13.34 -30.58 -25.81
N LEU A 49 12.16 -30.00 -26.06
CA LEU A 49 11.77 -28.71 -25.51
C LEU A 49 11.66 -28.76 -23.99
N LEU A 50 11.05 -29.83 -23.44
CA LEU A 50 10.93 -30.04 -21.99
C LEU A 50 12.27 -30.18 -21.33
N ALA A 51 13.22 -30.93 -21.97
CA ALA A 51 14.60 -31.05 -21.48
C ALA A 51 15.30 -29.68 -21.42
N LEU A 52 15.22 -28.90 -22.49
CA LEU A 52 15.75 -27.52 -22.51
C LEU A 52 15.12 -26.64 -21.43
N LEU A 53 13.79 -26.69 -21.26
CA LEU A 53 13.10 -25.93 -20.23
C LEU A 53 13.50 -26.38 -18.82
N SER A 54 13.72 -27.68 -18.59
CA SER A 54 14.15 -28.18 -17.27
C SER A 54 15.56 -27.71 -16.90
N ASP A 55 16.49 -27.66 -17.86
CA ASP A 55 17.86 -27.18 -17.64
C ASP A 55 17.90 -25.69 -17.25
N TYR A 56 17.02 -24.89 -17.84
CA TYR A 56 16.93 -23.44 -17.52
C TYR A 56 15.93 -23.10 -16.40
N ALA A 57 15.02 -24.00 -16.04
CA ALA A 57 13.98 -23.75 -15.04
C ALA A 57 14.58 -23.43 -13.66
N ALA A 58 15.64 -24.15 -13.28
CA ALA A 58 16.33 -23.91 -12.01
C ALA A 58 16.99 -22.53 -11.96
N ILE A 59 17.63 -22.12 -13.06
CA ILE A 59 18.28 -20.81 -13.18
C ILE A 59 17.19 -19.71 -13.18
N GLY A 60 16.11 -19.90 -13.95
CA GLY A 60 14.98 -18.97 -14.00
C GLY A 60 14.31 -18.80 -12.64
N ALA A 61 14.06 -19.90 -11.92
CA ALA A 61 13.50 -19.87 -10.59
C ALA A 61 14.41 -19.12 -9.59
N LEU A 62 15.72 -19.35 -9.68
CA LEU A 62 16.71 -18.69 -8.82
C LEU A 62 16.81 -17.19 -9.10
N LEU A 63 16.73 -16.78 -10.36
CA LEU A 63 16.69 -15.36 -10.74
C LEU A 63 15.42 -14.67 -10.25
N ILE A 64 14.27 -15.32 -10.39
CA ILE A 64 12.99 -14.78 -9.89
C ILE A 64 13.01 -14.66 -8.37
N ALA A 65 13.48 -15.69 -7.66
CA ALA A 65 13.60 -15.67 -6.21
C ALA A 65 14.58 -14.58 -5.74
N GLY A 66 15.72 -14.43 -6.42
CA GLY A 66 16.70 -13.39 -6.15
C GLY A 66 16.15 -11.98 -6.38
N ALA A 67 15.45 -11.74 -7.48
CA ALA A 67 14.79 -10.47 -7.77
C ALA A 67 13.72 -10.13 -6.73
N PHE A 68 12.95 -11.13 -6.31
CA PHE A 68 11.92 -10.94 -5.27
C PHE A 68 12.52 -10.64 -3.91
N ALA A 69 13.59 -11.34 -3.52
CA ALA A 69 14.32 -11.07 -2.29
C ALA A 69 14.95 -9.67 -2.30
N ALA A 70 15.55 -9.26 -3.41
CA ALA A 70 16.10 -7.92 -3.59
C ALA A 70 15.02 -6.83 -3.50
N PHE A 71 13.86 -7.07 -4.09
CA PHE A 71 12.71 -6.16 -4.01
C PHE A 71 12.21 -6.00 -2.56
N ILE A 72 12.08 -7.11 -1.82
CA ILE A 72 11.68 -7.07 -0.40
C ILE A 72 12.73 -6.32 0.42
N ALA A 73 14.01 -6.64 0.25
CA ALA A 73 15.10 -5.98 0.96
C ALA A 73 15.13 -4.47 0.69
N TRP A 74 14.96 -4.07 -0.57
CA TRP A 74 14.88 -2.67 -0.95
C TRP A 74 13.68 -1.95 -0.31
N LYS A 75 12.51 -2.59 -0.30
CA LYS A 75 11.29 -2.04 0.32
C LYS A 75 11.43 -1.91 1.84
N LEU A 76 12.04 -2.90 2.50
CA LEU A 76 12.34 -2.83 3.93
C LEU A 76 13.36 -1.74 4.25
N TRP A 77 14.41 -1.61 3.45
CA TRP A 77 15.42 -0.57 3.61
C TRP A 77 14.82 0.83 3.41
N GLN A 78 13.97 1.02 2.41
CA GLN A 78 13.25 2.27 2.19
C GLN A 78 12.37 2.64 3.40
N ARG A 79 11.65 1.65 3.96
CA ARG A 79 10.83 1.84 5.17
C ARG A 79 11.70 2.21 6.38
N GLN A 80 12.81 1.51 6.59
CA GLN A 80 13.73 1.81 7.69
C GLN A 80 14.35 3.21 7.55
N ARG A 81 14.68 3.60 6.33
CA ARG A 81 15.24 4.92 6.05
C ARG A 81 14.26 6.05 6.35
N LEU A 82 12.97 5.85 6.10
CA LEU A 82 11.91 6.79 6.49
C LEU A 82 11.76 6.88 8.00
N LEU A 83 11.73 5.74 8.68
CA LEU A 83 11.61 5.67 10.14
C LEU A 83 12.84 6.25 10.86
N SER A 84 14.05 6.05 10.34
CA SER A 84 15.26 6.62 10.92
C SER A 84 15.35 8.13 10.76
N ARG A 85 14.79 8.69 9.70
CA ARG A 85 14.68 10.14 9.53
C ARG A 85 13.72 10.76 10.55
N SER A 86 12.58 10.12 10.82
CA SER A 86 11.62 10.60 11.81
C SER A 86 12.16 10.57 13.26
N ARG A 87 13.07 9.64 13.57
CA ARG A 87 13.71 9.53 14.91
C ARG A 87 14.69 10.65 15.22
N ARG A 88 15.20 11.38 14.23
CA ARG A 88 16.13 12.50 14.42
C ARG A 88 15.44 13.82 14.73
N ILE A 89 14.12 13.86 14.70
CA ILE A 89 13.36 15.07 14.96
C ILE A 89 13.13 15.19 16.46
N PRO A 90 13.37 16.36 17.05
CA PRO A 90 13.07 16.59 18.46
C PRO A 90 11.59 16.30 18.71
N ARG A 91 11.33 15.55 19.77
CA ARG A 91 9.98 15.26 20.22
C ARG A 91 9.74 15.93 21.53
N ILE A 92 8.51 16.35 21.77
CA ILE A 92 8.05 16.89 23.03
C ILE A 92 6.95 15.98 23.58
N SER A 93 7.01 15.65 24.85
CA SER A 93 5.94 14.94 25.54
C SER A 93 4.76 15.88 25.83
N VAL A 94 3.60 15.30 26.16
CA VAL A 94 2.42 16.10 26.57
C VAL A 94 2.74 16.89 27.84
N GLU A 95 3.46 16.29 28.77
CA GLU A 95 3.87 16.93 30.03
C GLU A 95 4.84 18.11 29.80
N GLU A 96 5.82 17.94 28.92
CA GLU A 96 6.74 19.03 28.54
C GLU A 96 6.02 20.15 27.81
N LEU A 97 5.04 19.85 26.97
CA LEU A 97 4.21 20.84 26.30
C LEU A 97 3.41 21.69 27.32
N GLU A 98 2.88 21.05 28.37
CA GLU A 98 2.13 21.74 29.41
C GLU A 98 3.04 22.59 30.27
N ASN A 99 4.22 22.10 30.62
CA ASN A 99 5.24 22.89 31.32
C ASN A 99 5.62 24.15 30.54
N LEU A 100 5.73 24.09 29.22
CA LEU A 100 5.95 25.27 28.38
C LEU A 100 4.79 26.28 28.47
N ARG A 101 3.56 25.79 28.50
CA ARG A 101 2.37 26.63 28.65
C ARG A 101 2.32 27.32 30.05
N GLU A 102 2.61 26.57 31.09
CA GLU A 102 2.67 27.10 32.46
C GLU A 102 3.78 28.17 32.64
N GLN A 103 4.89 28.05 31.90
CA GLN A 103 5.94 29.04 31.85
C GLN A 103 5.61 30.27 31.00
N GLY A 104 4.38 30.37 30.49
CA GLY A 104 3.93 31.48 29.64
C GLY A 104 4.45 31.43 28.20
N GLN A 105 5.13 30.33 27.81
CA GLN A 105 5.48 30.08 26.43
C GLN A 105 4.29 29.39 25.74
N LEU A 106 3.58 30.14 24.91
CA LEU A 106 2.44 29.61 24.17
C LEU A 106 2.91 29.04 22.81
N PRO A 107 3.23 27.74 22.72
CA PRO A 107 3.63 27.14 21.46
C PRO A 107 2.44 27.12 20.48
N VAL A 108 2.73 27.38 19.22
CA VAL A 108 1.75 27.20 18.14
C VAL A 108 1.60 25.72 17.87
N ILE A 109 0.37 25.22 17.96
CA ILE A 109 0.07 23.80 17.75
C ILE A 109 -0.48 23.63 16.34
N LEU A 110 0.13 22.76 15.55
CA LEU A 110 -0.29 22.44 14.19
C LEU A 110 -0.87 21.03 14.12
N ASP A 111 -2.06 20.92 13.56
CA ASP A 111 -2.77 19.65 13.31
C ASP A 111 -2.57 19.22 11.86
N VAL A 112 -1.86 18.10 11.65
CA VAL A 112 -1.61 17.54 10.31
C VAL A 112 -2.39 16.24 10.05
N ARG A 113 -3.52 16.04 10.69
CA ARG A 113 -4.38 14.91 10.40
C ARG A 113 -5.00 15.05 9.01
N ALA A 114 -5.09 13.93 8.27
CA ALA A 114 -5.65 13.93 6.91
C ALA A 114 -7.18 14.24 6.87
N HIS A 115 -7.89 13.95 7.97
CA HIS A 115 -9.35 14.05 8.09
C HIS A 115 -9.74 14.77 9.37
N HIS A 116 -9.22 16.00 9.58
CA HIS A 116 -9.56 16.81 10.75
C HIS A 116 -11.02 17.28 10.75
N GLU A 117 -11.69 17.30 9.59
CA GLU A 117 -13.10 17.63 9.45
C GLU A 117 -14.02 16.53 9.98
N ASP A 118 -13.61 15.25 9.83
CA ASP A 118 -14.38 14.08 10.27
C ASP A 118 -14.27 13.84 11.78
N GLU A 119 -13.21 14.31 12.42
CA GLU A 119 -12.98 14.23 13.86
C GLU A 119 -12.63 15.60 14.45
N PRO A 120 -13.62 16.43 14.80
CA PRO A 120 -13.38 17.77 15.32
C PRO A 120 -12.66 17.81 16.68
N SER A 121 -12.54 16.69 17.39
CA SER A 121 -11.88 16.59 18.69
C SER A 121 -10.34 16.60 18.57
N GLY A 122 -9.77 17.73 18.19
CA GLY A 122 -8.31 17.97 18.21
C GLY A 122 -7.80 18.55 19.53
N ILE A 123 -6.53 18.93 19.56
CA ILE A 123 -5.97 19.69 20.70
C ILE A 123 -6.52 21.12 20.65
N PRO A 124 -7.06 21.68 21.75
CA PRO A 124 -7.62 23.02 21.74
C PRO A 124 -6.62 24.08 21.29
N GLY A 125 -7.05 24.96 20.39
CA GLY A 125 -6.20 26.01 19.81
C GLY A 125 -5.23 25.52 18.72
N ALA A 126 -5.33 24.29 18.28
CA ALA A 126 -4.54 23.79 17.16
C ALA A 126 -5.03 24.35 15.83
N ILE A 127 -4.08 24.67 14.96
CA ILE A 127 -4.33 25.19 13.62
C ILE A 127 -4.25 24.00 12.66
N PRO A 128 -5.32 23.69 11.92
CA PRO A 128 -5.29 22.62 10.92
C PRO A 128 -4.42 23.02 9.74
N VAL A 129 -3.50 22.14 9.35
CA VAL A 129 -2.60 22.35 8.22
C VAL A 129 -2.44 21.08 7.41
N GLU A 130 -2.33 21.22 6.11
CA GLU A 130 -2.02 20.09 5.24
C GLU A 130 -0.53 19.69 5.38
N LEU A 131 -0.23 18.41 5.21
CA LEU A 131 1.15 17.93 5.22
C LEU A 131 2.02 18.65 4.18
N ASN A 132 1.44 19.04 3.05
CA ASN A 132 2.11 19.74 1.96
C ASN A 132 1.95 21.27 2.01
N VAL A 133 1.51 21.81 3.15
CA VAL A 133 1.32 23.24 3.33
C VAL A 133 2.54 24.03 2.84
N SER A 134 2.31 25.10 2.10
CA SER A 134 3.37 26.05 1.74
C SER A 134 3.76 26.84 2.99
N LEU A 135 5.06 27.01 3.21
CA LEU A 135 5.56 27.77 4.36
C LEU A 135 5.12 29.24 4.37
N LYS A 136 4.67 29.74 3.19
CA LYS A 136 4.13 31.11 3.05
C LYS A 136 2.68 31.22 3.54
N ASP A 137 1.98 30.10 3.58
CA ASP A 137 0.57 30.05 3.97
C ASP A 137 0.39 29.78 5.47
N LEU A 138 1.49 29.58 6.20
CA LEU A 138 1.46 29.47 7.65
C LEU A 138 1.17 30.83 8.29
N PRO A 139 0.31 30.88 9.33
CA PRO A 139 -0.06 32.12 9.97
C PRO A 139 1.12 32.82 10.62
N GLY A 140 1.27 34.08 10.34
CA GLY A 140 2.18 34.99 11.01
C GLY A 140 3.67 34.72 10.85
N ASP A 141 4.47 35.38 11.64
CA ASP A 141 5.93 35.16 11.71
C ASP A 141 6.24 34.05 12.72
N LEU A 142 6.11 32.80 12.28
CA LEU A 142 6.35 31.61 13.10
C LEU A 142 7.83 31.22 13.23
N ARG A 143 8.77 31.99 12.67
CA ARG A 143 10.18 31.60 12.64
C ARG A 143 10.79 31.53 14.02
N ASP A 144 10.41 32.43 14.89
CA ASP A 144 10.90 32.52 16.28
C ASP A 144 9.92 31.86 17.27
N ALA A 145 8.78 31.40 16.79
CA ALA A 145 7.78 30.73 17.61
C ALA A 145 8.18 29.28 17.93
N SER A 146 7.76 28.81 19.08
CA SER A 146 7.76 27.39 19.43
C SER A 146 6.62 26.69 18.71
N ILE A 147 6.92 25.69 17.86
CA ILE A 147 5.91 24.99 17.04
C ILE A 147 5.84 23.54 17.48
N VAL A 148 4.67 23.08 17.85
CA VAL A 148 4.40 21.68 18.18
C VAL A 148 3.43 21.11 17.16
N ILE A 149 3.80 20.02 16.53
CA ILE A 149 3.02 19.38 15.45
C ILE A 149 2.53 18.04 15.93
N TYR A 150 1.24 17.75 15.71
CA TYR A 150 0.71 16.44 16.02
C TYR A 150 -0.09 15.84 14.86
N CYS A 151 -0.21 14.50 14.87
CA CYS A 151 -1.05 13.72 13.97
C CYS A 151 -1.70 12.56 14.73
N ALA A 152 -2.59 11.83 14.05
CA ALA A 152 -3.18 10.59 14.56
C ALA A 152 -2.52 9.33 13.95
N CYS A 153 -1.39 9.46 13.26
CA CYS A 153 -0.72 8.34 12.61
C CYS A 153 0.25 7.61 13.54
N PRO A 154 0.43 6.29 13.36
CA PRO A 154 1.42 5.54 14.14
C PRO A 154 2.82 6.13 14.01
N HIS A 155 3.51 6.28 15.15
CA HIS A 155 4.89 6.79 15.24
C HIS A 155 5.05 8.26 14.80
N GLU A 156 3.98 9.06 14.83
CA GLU A 156 3.95 10.51 14.54
C GLU A 156 4.62 10.88 13.20
N LEU A 157 4.52 9.99 12.19
CA LEU A 157 5.29 10.12 10.95
C LEU A 157 4.97 11.42 10.20
N SER A 158 3.69 11.79 10.06
CA SER A 158 3.27 13.01 9.38
C SER A 158 3.73 14.26 10.12
N ALA A 159 3.61 14.28 11.45
CA ALA A 159 4.09 15.39 12.29
C ALA A 159 5.62 15.53 12.19
N ALA A 160 6.34 14.41 12.22
CA ALA A 160 7.79 14.39 12.08
C ALA A 160 8.25 14.87 10.69
N MET A 161 7.55 14.52 9.62
CA MET A 161 7.86 14.98 8.26
C MET A 161 7.67 16.49 8.11
N LEU A 162 6.58 17.06 8.64
CA LEU A 162 6.38 18.51 8.62
C LEU A 162 7.40 19.22 9.49
N ALA A 163 7.68 18.72 10.69
CA ALA A 163 8.72 19.28 11.58
C ALA A 163 10.09 19.31 10.88
N GLN A 164 10.45 18.26 10.15
CA GLN A 164 11.70 18.22 9.39
C GLN A 164 11.73 19.28 8.28
N ARG A 165 10.62 19.48 7.55
CA ARG A 165 10.52 20.52 6.51
C ARG A 165 10.67 21.90 7.11
N LEU A 166 10.00 22.17 8.22
CA LEU A 166 10.11 23.46 8.93
C LEU A 166 11.53 23.71 9.41
N ASN A 167 12.18 22.72 10.05
CA ASN A 167 13.55 22.83 10.49
C ASN A 167 14.52 23.09 9.33
N ALA A 168 14.33 22.41 8.19
CA ALA A 168 15.15 22.63 6.99
C ALA A 168 14.96 24.02 6.39
N SER A 169 13.87 24.71 6.73
CA SER A 169 13.51 26.06 6.25
C SER A 169 13.82 27.15 7.28
N GLY A 170 14.55 26.80 8.36
CA GLY A 170 15.04 27.77 9.34
C GLY A 170 14.18 27.94 10.60
N PHE A 171 13.14 27.12 10.78
CA PHE A 171 12.34 27.09 12.00
C PHE A 171 13.06 26.22 13.05
N THR A 172 13.74 26.79 13.99
CA THR A 172 14.64 26.06 14.92
C THR A 172 13.94 25.44 16.12
N ARG A 173 12.74 25.92 16.47
CA ARG A 173 11.95 25.48 17.63
C ARG A 173 10.72 24.67 17.21
N THR A 174 10.95 23.52 16.55
CA THR A 174 9.88 22.71 16.02
C THR A 174 9.99 21.30 16.56
N TRP A 175 8.90 20.80 17.16
CA TRP A 175 8.82 19.48 17.76
C TRP A 175 7.62 18.71 17.23
N ALA A 176 7.76 17.39 17.17
CA ALA A 176 6.62 16.50 17.00
C ALA A 176 6.10 16.07 18.38
N LEU A 177 4.78 16.09 18.60
CA LEU A 177 4.17 15.63 19.85
C LEU A 177 4.30 14.12 19.96
N ALA A 178 5.00 13.65 20.97
CA ALA A 178 5.19 12.22 21.22
C ALA A 178 3.86 11.53 21.55
N GLY A 179 3.53 10.45 20.83
CA GLY A 179 2.24 9.77 20.93
C GLY A 179 1.06 10.52 20.28
N GLY A 180 1.31 11.71 19.69
CA GLY A 180 0.33 12.47 18.93
C GLY A 180 -0.96 12.75 19.70
N LEU A 181 -2.09 12.71 19.00
CA LEU A 181 -3.41 12.96 19.59
C LEU A 181 -3.79 11.90 20.64
N ASP A 182 -3.35 10.66 20.49
CA ASP A 182 -3.67 9.58 21.43
C ASP A 182 -3.04 9.81 22.81
N ALA A 183 -1.79 10.28 22.84
CA ALA A 183 -1.13 10.63 24.09
C ALA A 183 -1.83 11.82 24.78
N TRP A 184 -2.24 12.83 24.01
CA TRP A 184 -3.02 13.96 24.52
C TRP A 184 -4.35 13.50 25.13
N ARG A 185 -5.12 12.69 24.39
CA ARG A 185 -6.40 12.14 24.86
C ARG A 185 -6.27 11.28 26.11
N LYS A 186 -5.16 10.54 26.24
CA LYS A 186 -4.88 9.72 27.41
C LYS A 186 -4.63 10.57 28.67
N THR A 187 -4.00 11.73 28.49
CA THR A 187 -3.66 12.62 29.61
C THR A 187 -4.83 13.50 30.03
N TYR A 188 -5.58 14.05 29.07
CA TYR A 188 -6.63 15.05 29.34
C TYR A 188 -8.07 14.56 29.07
N GLY A 189 -8.24 13.31 28.69
CA GLY A 189 -9.52 12.76 28.25
C GLY A 189 -9.92 13.26 26.86
N GLN A 190 -11.14 12.88 26.42
CA GLN A 190 -11.72 13.47 25.21
C GLN A 190 -12.11 14.91 25.53
N VAL A 191 -11.27 15.86 25.17
CA VAL A 191 -11.67 17.28 25.21
C VAL A 191 -12.72 17.44 24.13
N VAL A 192 -13.98 17.44 24.56
CA VAL A 192 -15.10 17.83 23.71
C VAL A 192 -14.78 19.24 23.25
N ALA A 193 -14.70 19.44 21.93
CA ALA A 193 -14.62 20.75 21.34
C ALA A 193 -15.91 21.50 21.72
N ASN A 194 -15.89 22.25 22.80
CA ASN A 194 -16.91 23.21 23.10
C ASN A 194 -16.66 24.42 22.20
N ALA A 195 -17.65 24.67 21.38
CA ALA A 195 -17.84 25.71 20.38
C ALA A 195 -17.34 27.09 20.76
#